data_5ed47f81cfce5a783e426af3bf77898b
#
_entry.id   5ed47f81cfce5a783e426af3bf77898b
#
_cell.length_a   1.000
_cell.length_b   1.000
_cell.length_c   1.000
_cell.angle_alpha   90.00
_cell.angle_beta   90.00
_cell.angle_gamma   90.00
#
_symmetry.space_group_name_H-M   'P 1'
#
loop_
_entity.id
_entity.type
_entity.pdbx_description
1 polymer ?
#
loop_
_entity_poly.entity_id
_entity_poly.type
_entity_poly.pdbx_seq_one_letter_code
_entity_poly.pdbx_strand_id
1 'polypeptide(L)'
;TLSTTGFELLNYYFKPASRRKVDISLEEVPLHKDSESTYSFSVSYAKEKVANFLTIEPNEVSFDDNRISVKMEQLDSIKVKVIPNIDLSYEKQYNRHGKIQIKPDSVTIYGPKTKLVSIDNIYTENISLKNINTNIDIDLPIHLDEMINADTKNVNIKINVEKYTEAIANVKISNNFNKKLRLFPDKVKIKYIVSLTDYNIIKDNSFVVSIDTADISSENNFLPLYLIDYPSNTRITSIEPKEVEYIIIEENEN
;
A
#
# COMPACT_ATOMS: atom_id res chain seq x y z
N THR A 1 -13.49 46.84 -6.73
CA THR A 1 -14.64 47.44 -7.40
C THR A 1 -14.20 47.97 -8.78
N LEU A 2 -15.03 47.77 -9.79
CA LEU A 2 -14.84 48.35 -11.14
C LEU A 2 -15.83 49.47 -11.31
N SER A 3 -15.32 50.61 -11.75
CA SER A 3 -16.11 51.82 -12.03
C SER A 3 -15.94 52.17 -13.52
N THR A 4 -16.77 51.55 -14.35
CA THR A 4 -16.66 51.70 -15.81
C THR A 4 -18.04 51.77 -16.45
N THR A 5 -18.09 52.03 -17.77
CA THR A 5 -19.37 52.17 -18.49
C THR A 5 -20.14 50.86 -18.55
N GLY A 6 -21.49 50.92 -18.56
CA GLY A 6 -22.33 49.72 -18.58
C GLY A 6 -22.06 48.80 -19.80
N PHE A 7 -21.59 49.37 -20.92
CA PHE A 7 -21.26 48.58 -22.12
C PHE A 7 -19.99 47.74 -21.92
N GLU A 8 -18.99 48.26 -21.24
CA GLU A 8 -17.75 47.52 -20.94
C GLU A 8 -17.97 46.40 -19.91
N LEU A 9 -18.82 46.64 -18.89
CA LEU A 9 -19.30 45.62 -17.97
C LEU A 9 -20.05 44.49 -18.67
N LEU A 10 -20.92 44.83 -19.63
CA LEU A 10 -21.66 43.87 -20.44
C LEU A 10 -20.73 43.00 -21.29
N ASN A 11 -19.73 43.63 -21.92
CA ASN A 11 -18.70 42.95 -22.72
C ASN A 11 -17.87 41.97 -21.90
N TYR A 12 -17.56 42.33 -20.64
CA TYR A 12 -16.91 41.41 -19.70
C TYR A 12 -17.82 40.23 -19.32
N TYR A 13 -19.10 40.50 -19.08
CA TYR A 13 -20.06 39.47 -18.66
C TYR A 13 -20.35 38.44 -19.75
N PHE A 14 -20.26 38.78 -21.01
CA PHE A 14 -20.45 37.88 -22.15
C PHE A 14 -19.18 37.09 -22.51
N LYS A 15 -18.00 37.39 -21.91
CA LYS A 15 -16.81 36.54 -22.11
C LYS A 15 -17.02 35.20 -21.39
N PRO A 16 -16.59 34.05 -21.99
CA PRO A 16 -16.59 32.74 -21.32
C PRO A 16 -15.85 32.82 -19.98
N ALA A 17 -16.30 32.04 -18.99
CA ALA A 17 -15.71 32.05 -17.63
C ALA A 17 -14.19 31.78 -17.65
N SER A 18 -13.69 30.98 -18.59
CA SER A 18 -12.26 30.74 -18.83
C SER A 18 -11.48 31.98 -19.28
N ARG A 19 -12.14 33.00 -19.86
CA ARG A 19 -11.55 34.25 -20.32
C ARG A 19 -11.78 35.42 -19.36
N ARG A 20 -12.28 35.15 -18.14
CA ARG A 20 -12.53 36.18 -17.10
C ARG A 20 -11.42 36.18 -16.02
N LYS A 21 -10.33 35.46 -16.25
CA LYS A 21 -9.21 35.37 -15.31
C LYS A 21 -8.09 36.29 -15.79
N VAL A 22 -7.52 37.04 -14.84
CA VAL A 22 -6.31 37.84 -15.05
C VAL A 22 -5.17 37.11 -14.36
N ASP A 23 -4.22 36.61 -15.11
CA ASP A 23 -3.04 35.97 -14.58
C ASP A 23 -1.95 36.99 -14.29
N ILE A 24 -1.43 36.99 -13.06
CA ILE A 24 -0.33 37.84 -12.64
C ILE A 24 0.86 36.95 -12.35
N SER A 25 1.93 37.07 -13.16
CA SER A 25 3.18 36.36 -12.89
C SER A 25 3.87 37.01 -11.70
N LEU A 26 4.13 36.23 -10.66
CA LEU A 26 4.83 36.68 -9.47
C LEU A 26 6.33 36.93 -9.72
N GLU A 27 6.89 36.41 -10.83
CA GLU A 27 8.28 36.67 -11.24
C GLU A 27 8.50 38.13 -11.68
N GLU A 28 7.45 38.78 -12.20
CA GLU A 28 7.49 40.17 -12.71
C GLU A 28 7.15 41.19 -11.64
N VAL A 29 6.75 40.76 -10.43
CA VAL A 29 6.21 41.62 -9.39
C VAL A 29 7.24 41.84 -8.28
N PRO A 30 7.52 43.06 -7.84
CA PRO A 30 8.37 43.32 -6.69
C PRO A 30 7.67 42.84 -5.40
N LEU A 31 8.05 41.65 -4.95
CA LEU A 31 7.50 41.02 -3.75
C LEU A 31 8.21 41.58 -2.51
N HIS A 32 7.43 41.96 -1.51
CA HIS A 32 7.89 42.30 -0.18
C HIS A 32 7.58 41.12 0.78
N LYS A 33 8.57 40.73 1.55
CA LYS A 33 8.40 39.66 2.54
C LYS A 33 7.81 40.22 3.82
N ASP A 34 6.58 39.84 4.16
CA ASP A 34 5.88 40.32 5.35
C ASP A 34 6.08 39.37 6.55
N SER A 35 6.20 38.03 6.28
CA SER A 35 6.48 37.01 7.28
C SER A 35 7.24 35.82 6.64
N GLU A 36 7.45 34.77 7.38
CA GLU A 36 8.21 33.59 6.94
C GLU A 36 7.61 32.93 5.66
N SER A 37 6.29 32.94 5.53
CA SER A 37 5.56 32.36 4.39
C SER A 37 4.64 33.32 3.67
N THR A 38 4.59 34.61 4.07
CA THR A 38 3.69 35.60 3.47
C THR A 38 4.49 36.67 2.78
N TYR A 39 4.15 36.88 1.54
CA TYR A 39 4.69 37.94 0.69
C TYR A 39 3.55 38.85 0.24
N SER A 40 3.84 40.10 -0.01
CA SER A 40 2.85 41.03 -0.54
C SER A 40 3.44 41.90 -1.63
N PHE A 41 2.57 42.39 -2.48
CA PHE A 41 2.92 43.35 -3.53
C PHE A 41 1.89 44.46 -3.65
N SER A 42 2.30 45.56 -4.26
CA SER A 42 1.44 46.73 -4.44
C SER A 42 0.28 46.42 -5.37
N VAL A 43 -0.91 46.82 -4.96
CA VAL A 43 -2.14 46.77 -5.77
C VAL A 43 -1.99 47.55 -7.09
N SER A 44 -1.13 48.58 -7.15
CA SER A 44 -0.88 49.35 -8.39
C SER A 44 -0.53 48.47 -9.57
N TYR A 45 0.29 47.42 -9.34
CA TYR A 45 0.65 46.46 -10.37
C TYR A 45 -0.55 45.63 -10.86
N ALA A 46 -1.39 45.16 -9.92
CA ALA A 46 -2.60 44.45 -10.26
C ALA A 46 -3.60 45.34 -11.02
N LYS A 47 -3.69 46.63 -10.66
CA LYS A 47 -4.54 47.59 -11.37
C LYS A 47 -4.16 47.71 -12.84
N GLU A 48 -2.89 47.86 -13.16
CA GLU A 48 -2.42 47.92 -14.54
C GLU A 48 -2.75 46.65 -15.34
N LYS A 49 -2.51 45.48 -14.78
CA LYS A 49 -2.81 44.22 -15.45
C LYS A 49 -4.32 44.04 -15.68
N VAL A 50 -5.16 44.40 -14.70
CA VAL A 50 -6.63 44.34 -14.82
C VAL A 50 -7.15 45.34 -15.82
N ALA A 51 -6.64 46.57 -15.78
CA ALA A 51 -7.02 47.64 -16.70
C ALA A 51 -6.69 47.26 -18.16
N ASN A 52 -5.48 46.78 -18.40
CA ASN A 52 -5.05 46.27 -19.71
C ASN A 52 -5.92 45.12 -20.20
N PHE A 53 -6.27 44.16 -19.29
CA PHE A 53 -7.12 43.02 -19.65
C PHE A 53 -8.54 43.45 -20.02
N LEU A 54 -9.07 44.47 -19.34
CA LEU A 54 -10.43 45.01 -19.56
C LEU A 54 -10.47 46.07 -20.65
N THR A 55 -9.32 46.61 -21.04
CA THR A 55 -9.20 47.74 -21.98
C THR A 55 -9.83 49.04 -21.41
N ILE A 56 -9.57 49.28 -20.12
CA ILE A 56 -10.05 50.46 -19.38
C ILE A 56 -8.85 51.19 -18.77
N GLU A 57 -9.07 52.38 -18.22
CA GLU A 57 -8.03 53.15 -17.53
C GLU A 57 -7.74 52.56 -16.13
N PRO A 58 -6.50 52.51 -15.66
CA PRO A 58 -6.15 52.03 -14.33
C PRO A 58 -6.88 52.72 -13.17
N ASN A 59 -7.28 53.95 -13.36
CA ASN A 59 -8.02 54.75 -12.37
C ASN A 59 -9.46 54.23 -12.15
N GLU A 60 -10.00 53.46 -13.09
CA GLU A 60 -11.35 52.90 -13.03
C GLU A 60 -11.36 51.56 -12.22
N VAL A 61 -10.17 51.05 -11.89
CA VAL A 61 -10.00 49.85 -11.07
C VAL A 61 -9.67 50.23 -9.63
N SER A 62 -10.52 49.84 -8.68
CA SER A 62 -10.26 50.03 -7.25
C SER A 62 -10.21 48.71 -6.52
N PHE A 63 -9.34 48.60 -5.55
CA PHE A 63 -9.23 47.51 -4.61
C PHE A 63 -9.43 48.07 -3.19
N ASP A 64 -9.93 47.22 -2.30
CA ASP A 64 -10.19 47.63 -0.92
C ASP A 64 -8.90 47.81 -0.12
N ASP A 65 -7.87 47.03 -0.45
CA ASP A 65 -6.55 47.08 0.17
C ASP A 65 -5.50 47.67 -0.76
N ASN A 66 -4.44 48.19 -0.17
CA ASN A 66 -3.30 48.77 -0.92
C ASN A 66 -2.24 47.71 -1.30
N ARG A 67 -2.34 46.51 -0.75
CA ARG A 67 -1.42 45.37 -0.98
C ARG A 67 -2.18 44.10 -1.14
N ILE A 68 -1.67 43.22 -2.00
CA ILE A 68 -2.17 41.84 -2.18
C ILE A 68 -1.18 40.91 -1.51
N SER A 69 -1.65 40.16 -0.54
CA SER A 69 -0.83 39.16 0.17
C SER A 69 -0.98 37.80 -0.47
N VAL A 70 0.16 37.13 -0.66
CA VAL A 70 0.24 35.74 -1.19
C VAL A 70 1.04 34.90 -0.21
N LYS A 71 0.54 33.69 0.07
CA LYS A 71 1.29 32.71 0.85
C LYS A 71 2.18 31.91 -0.09
N MET A 72 3.46 31.86 0.23
CA MET A 72 4.45 31.03 -0.46
C MET A 72 5.04 30.06 0.53
N GLU A 73 5.11 28.79 0.15
CA GLU A 73 5.75 27.76 0.94
C GLU A 73 6.98 27.25 0.19
N GLN A 74 8.01 26.87 0.94
CA GLN A 74 9.19 26.25 0.36
C GLN A 74 8.80 24.86 -0.16
N LEU A 75 9.04 24.63 -1.44
CA LEU A 75 8.93 23.32 -2.04
C LEU A 75 10.12 22.45 -1.63
N ASP A 76 9.83 21.22 -1.32
CA ASP A 76 10.81 20.19 -1.00
C ASP A 76 10.46 18.90 -1.74
N SER A 77 11.31 17.89 -1.63
CA SER A 77 11.09 16.58 -2.23
C SER A 77 11.51 15.47 -1.29
N ILE A 78 10.73 14.43 -1.23
CA ILE A 78 11.06 13.22 -0.47
C ILE A 78 10.77 11.98 -1.32
N LYS A 79 11.53 10.92 -1.10
CA LYS A 79 11.30 9.61 -1.70
C LYS A 79 10.49 8.75 -0.75
N VAL A 80 9.34 8.27 -1.20
CA VAL A 80 8.39 7.49 -0.41
C VAL A 80 8.05 6.16 -1.09
N LYS A 81 7.69 5.14 -0.30
CA LYS A 81 7.24 3.85 -0.82
C LYS A 81 5.81 3.95 -1.35
N VAL A 82 5.55 3.18 -2.41
CA VAL A 82 4.19 3.00 -2.94
C VAL A 82 3.57 1.75 -2.36
N ILE A 83 2.39 1.88 -1.78
CA ILE A 83 1.59 0.78 -1.24
C ILE A 83 0.34 0.62 -2.11
N PRO A 84 0.10 -0.57 -2.68
CA PRO A 84 -1.07 -0.80 -3.50
C PRO A 84 -2.34 -0.87 -2.64
N ASN A 85 -3.37 -0.13 -3.03
CA ASN A 85 -4.69 -0.17 -2.41
C ASN A 85 -5.63 -1.02 -3.27
N ILE A 86 -5.57 -2.36 -3.10
CA ILE A 86 -6.22 -3.32 -3.98
C ILE A 86 -7.02 -4.33 -3.16
N ASP A 87 -8.30 -4.46 -3.48
CA ASP A 87 -9.15 -5.51 -2.97
C ASP A 87 -9.18 -6.68 -3.96
N LEU A 88 -8.73 -7.85 -3.52
CA LEU A 88 -8.63 -9.05 -4.36
C LEU A 88 -9.58 -10.14 -3.90
N SER A 89 -10.43 -10.62 -4.82
CA SER A 89 -11.27 -11.80 -4.62
C SER A 89 -11.00 -12.81 -5.74
N TYR A 90 -10.53 -13.98 -5.36
CA TYR A 90 -10.13 -15.02 -6.29
C TYR A 90 -11.29 -15.96 -6.60
N GLU A 91 -11.26 -16.58 -7.79
CA GLU A 91 -12.13 -17.69 -8.14
C GLU A 91 -11.82 -18.88 -7.24
N LYS A 92 -12.81 -19.78 -7.08
CA LYS A 92 -12.64 -21.00 -6.27
C LYS A 92 -11.40 -21.78 -6.69
N GLN A 93 -10.59 -22.18 -5.71
CA GLN A 93 -9.29 -22.85 -5.89
C GLN A 93 -8.15 -21.97 -6.44
N TYR A 94 -8.37 -20.70 -6.73
CA TYR A 94 -7.29 -19.79 -7.12
C TYR A 94 -6.86 -18.90 -5.97
N ASN A 95 -5.61 -18.51 -5.96
CA ASN A 95 -5.07 -17.55 -4.99
C ASN A 95 -3.78 -16.93 -5.51
N ARG A 96 -3.34 -15.86 -4.85
CA ARG A 96 -2.04 -15.25 -5.12
C ARG A 96 -0.91 -16.22 -4.79
N HIS A 97 0.05 -16.30 -5.71
CA HIS A 97 1.32 -16.98 -5.52
C HIS A 97 2.45 -15.95 -5.36
N GLY A 98 3.15 -16.00 -4.22
CA GLY A 98 4.21 -15.06 -3.91
C GLY A 98 3.75 -13.65 -3.51
N LYS A 99 4.65 -12.68 -3.61
CA LYS A 99 4.42 -11.27 -3.24
C LYS A 99 3.89 -10.47 -4.41
N ILE A 100 3.10 -9.43 -4.14
CA ILE A 100 2.73 -8.42 -5.13
C ILE A 100 4.00 -7.66 -5.54
N GLN A 101 4.24 -7.56 -6.84
CA GLN A 101 5.35 -6.79 -7.38
C GLN A 101 4.83 -5.43 -7.82
N ILE A 102 5.56 -4.38 -7.46
CA ILE A 102 5.22 -2.99 -7.79
C ILE A 102 6.44 -2.36 -8.45
N LYS A 103 6.25 -1.67 -9.57
CA LYS A 103 7.30 -0.96 -10.29
C LYS A 103 6.81 0.41 -10.78
N PRO A 104 7.47 1.52 -10.36
CA PRO A 104 8.48 1.58 -9.31
C PRO A 104 7.88 1.28 -7.92
N ASP A 105 8.68 0.74 -7.00
CA ASP A 105 8.28 0.46 -5.61
C ASP A 105 8.30 1.70 -4.72
N SER A 106 8.93 2.76 -5.20
CA SER A 106 9.06 4.06 -4.53
C SER A 106 9.10 5.16 -5.58
N VAL A 107 8.56 6.32 -5.23
CA VAL A 107 8.49 7.52 -6.08
C VAL A 107 8.97 8.74 -5.32
N THR A 108 9.44 9.75 -6.06
CA THR A 108 9.79 11.05 -5.48
C THR A 108 8.58 11.95 -5.57
N ILE A 109 8.10 12.44 -4.42
CA ILE A 109 7.01 13.40 -4.33
C ILE A 109 7.56 14.80 -4.03
N TYR A 110 6.89 15.80 -4.58
CA TYR A 110 7.24 17.20 -4.49
C TYR A 110 6.05 17.99 -3.94
N GLY A 111 6.30 18.90 -3.03
CA GLY A 111 5.24 19.73 -2.47
C GLY A 111 5.73 20.64 -1.35
N PRO A 112 4.80 21.35 -0.68
CA PRO A 112 5.13 22.13 0.49
C PRO A 112 5.78 21.28 1.58
N LYS A 113 6.91 21.73 2.11
CA LYS A 113 7.69 21.03 3.14
C LYS A 113 6.82 20.61 4.33
N THR A 114 5.90 21.46 4.73
CA THR A 114 4.96 21.21 5.85
C THR A 114 4.06 20.03 5.61
N LYS A 115 3.66 19.76 4.36
CA LYS A 115 2.84 18.62 3.98
C LYS A 115 3.66 17.34 3.83
N LEU A 116 4.87 17.43 3.28
CA LEU A 116 5.72 16.28 3.04
C LEU A 116 6.18 15.58 4.32
N VAL A 117 6.40 16.32 5.42
CA VAL A 117 6.87 15.77 6.69
C VAL A 117 5.93 14.71 7.29
N SER A 118 4.65 14.75 6.96
CA SER A 118 3.64 13.80 7.47
C SER A 118 3.42 12.59 6.58
N ILE A 119 4.14 12.47 5.45
CA ILE A 119 3.93 11.41 4.46
C ILE A 119 5.04 10.37 4.56
N ASP A 120 4.74 9.21 5.12
CA ASP A 120 5.65 8.06 5.17
C ASP A 120 5.53 7.16 3.93
N ASN A 121 4.32 7.00 3.42
CA ASN A 121 4.00 6.16 2.28
C ASN A 121 2.93 6.82 1.42
N ILE A 122 2.88 6.42 0.16
CA ILE A 122 1.83 6.85 -0.77
C ILE A 122 1.06 5.63 -1.27
N TYR A 123 -0.23 5.81 -1.55
CA TYR A 123 -1.10 4.72 -1.97
C TYR A 123 -1.49 4.87 -3.44
N THR A 124 -1.79 3.76 -4.10
CA THR A 124 -2.46 3.81 -5.39
C THR A 124 -3.94 4.16 -5.20
N GLU A 125 -4.60 4.58 -6.28
CA GLU A 125 -6.07 4.61 -6.31
C GLU A 125 -6.62 3.23 -5.97
N ASN A 126 -7.78 3.20 -5.31
CA ASN A 126 -8.43 1.95 -4.92
C ASN A 126 -8.99 1.21 -6.14
N ILE A 127 -8.70 -0.08 -6.22
CA ILE A 127 -9.29 -0.97 -7.21
C ILE A 127 -9.78 -2.26 -6.55
N SER A 128 -10.96 -2.73 -6.95
CA SER A 128 -11.50 -4.02 -6.53
C SER A 128 -11.57 -4.98 -7.72
N LEU A 129 -10.82 -6.08 -7.65
CA LEU A 129 -10.77 -7.12 -8.66
C LEU A 129 -11.43 -8.40 -8.13
N LYS A 130 -12.40 -8.93 -8.88
CA LYS A 130 -13.22 -10.10 -8.48
C LYS A 130 -13.07 -11.25 -9.45
N ASN A 131 -13.29 -12.49 -8.93
CA ASN A 131 -13.23 -13.73 -9.71
C ASN A 131 -11.90 -13.93 -10.45
N ILE A 132 -10.80 -13.63 -9.76
CA ILE A 132 -9.46 -13.66 -10.34
C ILE A 132 -9.02 -15.12 -10.47
N ASN A 133 -8.65 -15.53 -11.70
CA ASN A 133 -8.15 -16.87 -12.05
C ASN A 133 -6.92 -16.85 -12.94
N THR A 134 -6.41 -15.67 -13.27
CA THR A 134 -5.23 -15.45 -14.12
C THR A 134 -4.30 -14.41 -13.51
N ASN A 135 -3.05 -14.38 -13.96
CA ASN A 135 -2.09 -13.36 -13.56
C ASN A 135 -2.60 -11.95 -13.87
N ILE A 136 -2.30 -11.02 -12.99
CA ILE A 136 -2.65 -9.61 -13.12
C ILE A 136 -1.39 -8.83 -13.48
N ASP A 137 -1.48 -7.96 -14.47
CA ASP A 137 -0.46 -7.01 -14.90
C ASP A 137 -1.18 -5.72 -15.29
N ILE A 138 -1.21 -4.74 -14.37
CA ILE A 138 -1.99 -3.51 -14.52
C ILE A 138 -1.20 -2.29 -14.09
N ASP A 139 -1.48 -1.17 -14.72
CA ASP A 139 -0.99 0.14 -14.32
C ASP A 139 -2.05 0.85 -13.48
N LEU A 140 -1.68 1.26 -12.28
CA LEU A 140 -2.56 2.00 -11.38
C LEU A 140 -2.03 3.40 -11.11
N PRO A 141 -2.90 4.42 -11.14
CA PRO A 141 -2.52 5.76 -10.75
C PRO A 141 -2.23 5.83 -9.24
N ILE A 142 -1.30 6.69 -8.89
CA ILE A 142 -0.98 7.02 -7.51
C ILE A 142 -1.98 8.06 -7.02
N HIS A 143 -2.52 7.85 -5.82
CA HIS A 143 -3.36 8.83 -5.15
C HIS A 143 -2.49 9.95 -4.57
N LEU A 144 -2.68 11.17 -5.07
CA LEU A 144 -1.95 12.37 -4.65
C LEU A 144 -2.92 13.39 -4.08
N ASP A 145 -2.59 13.92 -2.90
CA ASP A 145 -3.30 15.05 -2.33
C ASP A 145 -3.06 16.32 -3.15
N GLU A 146 -3.95 17.31 -2.98
CA GLU A 146 -3.77 18.64 -3.57
C GLU A 146 -2.42 19.25 -3.15
N MET A 147 -1.76 19.92 -4.08
CA MET A 147 -0.43 20.54 -3.96
C MET A 147 0.74 19.55 -3.88
N ILE A 148 0.52 18.23 -3.97
CA ILE A 148 1.58 17.24 -4.06
C ILE A 148 1.65 16.72 -5.49
N ASN A 149 2.86 16.67 -6.02
CA ASN A 149 3.17 16.11 -7.32
C ASN A 149 4.16 14.94 -7.15
N ALA A 150 4.23 14.07 -8.15
CA ALA A 150 5.20 12.97 -8.16
C ALA A 150 5.95 12.95 -9.50
N ASP A 151 7.16 12.39 -9.48
CA ASP A 151 7.95 12.12 -10.69
C ASP A 151 7.26 11.10 -11.62
N THR A 152 6.44 10.25 -11.04
CA THR A 152 5.67 9.22 -11.75
C THR A 152 4.22 9.24 -11.25
N LYS A 153 3.26 9.21 -12.18
CA LYS A 153 1.82 9.23 -11.83
C LYS A 153 1.21 7.84 -11.74
N ASN A 154 1.81 6.85 -12.37
CA ASN A 154 1.30 5.47 -12.39
C ASN A 154 2.40 4.50 -11.95
N VAL A 155 1.97 3.40 -11.35
CA VAL A 155 2.84 2.26 -11.03
C VAL A 155 2.28 1.00 -11.64
N ASN A 156 3.16 0.14 -12.16
CA ASN A 156 2.79 -1.17 -12.66
C ASN A 156 2.73 -2.17 -11.52
N ILE A 157 1.64 -2.94 -11.45
CA ILE A 157 1.40 -3.95 -10.42
C ILE A 157 1.25 -5.30 -11.08
N LYS A 158 2.10 -6.25 -10.65
CA LYS A 158 2.03 -7.65 -11.08
C LYS A 158 1.71 -8.57 -9.92
N ILE A 159 0.71 -9.41 -10.13
CA ILE A 159 0.27 -10.41 -9.16
C ILE A 159 0.21 -11.74 -9.89
N ASN A 160 1.04 -12.68 -9.46
CA ASN A 160 0.95 -14.05 -9.94
C ASN A 160 -0.22 -14.75 -9.25
N VAL A 161 -1.03 -15.42 -10.04
CA VAL A 161 -2.21 -16.15 -9.57
C VAL A 161 -2.12 -17.59 -10.04
N GLU A 162 -2.26 -18.53 -9.11
CA GLU A 162 -2.17 -19.95 -9.39
C GLU A 162 -3.36 -20.71 -8.85
N LYS A 163 -3.58 -21.88 -9.41
CA LYS A 163 -4.55 -22.83 -8.89
C LYS A 163 -3.94 -23.59 -7.72
N TYR A 164 -4.72 -23.76 -6.66
CA TYR A 164 -4.35 -24.46 -5.43
C TYR A 164 -5.14 -25.75 -5.31
N THR A 165 -4.54 -26.75 -4.68
CA THR A 165 -5.15 -28.05 -4.39
C THR A 165 -4.91 -28.42 -2.95
N GLU A 166 -5.75 -29.33 -2.44
CA GLU A 166 -5.49 -30.00 -1.17
C GLU A 166 -4.50 -31.15 -1.39
N ALA A 167 -3.61 -31.31 -0.44
CA ALA A 167 -2.64 -32.39 -0.39
C ALA A 167 -2.54 -32.97 1.02
N ILE A 168 -1.97 -34.16 1.11
CA ILE A 168 -1.77 -34.89 2.38
C ILE A 168 -0.31 -35.32 2.45
N ALA A 169 0.37 -34.94 3.55
CA ALA A 169 1.67 -35.48 3.93
C ALA A 169 1.52 -36.49 5.06
N ASN A 170 2.25 -37.62 4.95
CA ASN A 170 2.33 -38.63 6.00
C ASN A 170 3.66 -38.52 6.72
N VAL A 171 3.66 -37.73 7.79
CA VAL A 171 4.86 -37.28 8.48
C VAL A 171 5.17 -38.20 9.67
N LYS A 172 6.41 -38.69 9.75
CA LYS A 172 6.88 -39.42 10.91
C LYS A 172 7.11 -38.43 12.07
N ILE A 173 6.64 -38.82 13.25
CA ILE A 173 6.78 -38.00 14.44
C ILE A 173 8.24 -38.02 14.90
N SER A 174 8.84 -36.87 15.08
CA SER A 174 10.18 -36.73 15.64
C SER A 174 10.15 -36.94 17.16
N ASN A 175 11.02 -37.83 17.64
CA ASN A 175 11.18 -38.07 19.05
C ASN A 175 12.62 -37.72 19.45
N ASN A 176 12.80 -36.59 20.10
CA ASN A 176 14.10 -36.13 20.58
C ASN A 176 14.37 -36.54 22.05
N PHE A 177 13.68 -37.55 22.51
CA PHE A 177 13.77 -38.01 23.89
C PHE A 177 14.92 -39.00 24.09
N ASN A 178 15.66 -38.89 25.21
CA ASN A 178 16.78 -39.78 25.54
C ASN A 178 16.32 -41.21 25.93
N LYS A 179 15.03 -41.38 26.24
CA LYS A 179 14.44 -42.71 26.47
C LYS A 179 13.76 -43.20 25.19
N LYS A 180 13.82 -44.51 24.94
CA LYS A 180 13.11 -45.12 23.81
C LYS A 180 11.59 -45.05 24.04
N LEU A 181 10.95 -44.11 23.37
CA LEU A 181 9.49 -43.99 23.33
C LEU A 181 8.95 -44.70 22.07
N ARG A 182 7.91 -45.46 22.21
CA ARG A 182 7.13 -45.99 21.09
C ARG A 182 5.81 -45.23 21.01
N LEU A 183 5.56 -44.60 19.87
CA LEU A 183 4.37 -43.77 19.62
C LEU A 183 3.37 -44.52 18.78
N PHE A 184 2.08 -44.37 19.08
CA PHE A 184 0.97 -44.95 18.34
C PHE A 184 -0.12 -43.92 18.04
N PRO A 185 -0.32 -43.58 16.75
CA PRO A 185 0.51 -44.00 15.60
C PRO A 185 1.88 -43.31 15.58
N ASP A 186 2.85 -43.86 14.85
CA ASP A 186 4.18 -43.25 14.65
C ASP A 186 4.23 -42.18 13.54
N LYS A 187 3.12 -42.02 12.80
CA LYS A 187 2.95 -41.06 11.73
C LYS A 187 1.65 -40.29 11.88
N VAL A 188 1.65 -39.09 11.41
CA VAL A 188 0.49 -38.20 11.33
C VAL A 188 0.17 -37.80 9.91
N LYS A 189 -1.09 -37.54 9.64
CA LYS A 189 -1.57 -36.98 8.37
C LYS A 189 -1.72 -35.50 8.53
N ILE A 190 -0.99 -34.73 7.72
CA ILE A 190 -1.13 -33.29 7.63
C ILE A 190 -1.86 -32.99 6.34
N LYS A 191 -3.06 -32.41 6.43
CA LYS A 191 -3.79 -31.88 5.28
C LYS A 191 -3.39 -30.42 5.10
N TYR A 192 -3.04 -30.05 3.88
CA TYR A 192 -2.59 -28.70 3.56
C TYR A 192 -3.03 -28.29 2.16
N ILE A 193 -3.08 -26.97 1.93
CA ILE A 193 -3.37 -26.38 0.62
C ILE A 193 -2.07 -25.86 0.05
N VAL A 194 -1.81 -26.16 -1.21
CA VAL A 194 -0.58 -25.80 -1.93
C VAL A 194 -0.88 -25.45 -3.38
N SER A 195 -0.05 -24.58 -3.99
CA SER A 195 -0.15 -24.31 -5.43
C SER A 195 0.17 -25.56 -6.24
N LEU A 196 -0.38 -25.67 -7.45
CA LEU A 196 -0.06 -26.79 -8.34
C LEU A 196 1.42 -26.84 -8.72
N THR A 197 2.07 -25.69 -8.82
CA THR A 197 3.51 -25.58 -9.10
C THR A 197 4.35 -26.19 -7.98
N ASP A 198 4.00 -25.93 -6.73
CA ASP A 198 4.74 -26.40 -5.55
C ASP A 198 4.38 -27.82 -5.13
N TYR A 199 3.22 -28.33 -5.58
CA TYR A 199 2.70 -29.65 -5.19
C TYR A 199 3.72 -30.79 -5.36
N ASN A 200 4.46 -30.78 -6.46
CA ASN A 200 5.47 -31.82 -6.74
C ASN A 200 6.80 -31.61 -6.01
N ILE A 201 7.03 -30.41 -5.47
CA ILE A 201 8.27 -30.04 -4.78
C ILE A 201 8.18 -30.42 -3.30
N ILE A 202 7.01 -30.22 -2.70
CA ILE A 202 6.77 -30.47 -1.28
C ILE A 202 6.63 -31.99 -1.06
N LYS A 203 7.40 -32.50 -0.12
CA LYS A 203 7.43 -33.93 0.27
C LYS A 203 7.08 -34.08 1.75
N ASP A 204 6.83 -35.30 2.19
CA ASP A 204 6.52 -35.60 3.60
C ASP A 204 7.60 -35.10 4.57
N ASN A 205 8.87 -35.14 4.16
CA ASN A 205 10.01 -34.65 4.96
C ASN A 205 10.16 -33.14 4.99
N SER A 206 9.31 -32.41 4.25
CA SER A 206 9.24 -30.94 4.34
C SER A 206 8.49 -30.46 5.59
N PHE A 207 7.89 -31.40 6.34
CA PHE A 207 7.14 -31.10 7.56
C PHE A 207 7.85 -31.74 8.74
N VAL A 208 7.92 -31.03 9.86
CA VAL A 208 8.49 -31.54 11.11
C VAL A 208 7.43 -31.49 12.19
N VAL A 209 7.05 -32.69 12.66
CA VAL A 209 6.11 -32.84 13.78
C VAL A 209 6.85 -33.47 14.95
N SER A 210 6.65 -32.93 16.13
CA SER A 210 7.28 -33.43 17.37
C SER A 210 6.27 -33.49 18.52
N ILE A 211 6.66 -34.21 19.55
CA ILE A 211 5.99 -34.24 20.86
C ILE A 211 6.75 -33.35 21.84
N ASP A 212 6.07 -32.83 22.86
CA ASP A 212 6.73 -32.21 24.00
C ASP A 212 6.90 -33.25 25.10
N THR A 213 8.14 -33.49 25.50
CA THR A 213 8.48 -34.44 26.55
C THR A 213 8.16 -33.94 27.95
N ALA A 214 7.90 -32.66 28.12
CA ALA A 214 7.43 -32.06 29.38
C ALA A 214 6.00 -32.53 29.72
N ASP A 215 5.23 -32.96 28.72
CA ASP A 215 3.86 -33.47 28.87
C ASP A 215 3.80 -34.93 29.31
N ILE A 216 4.96 -35.62 29.45
CA ILE A 216 5.01 -37.00 29.90
C ILE A 216 4.65 -37.09 31.41
N SER A 217 3.55 -37.72 31.72
CA SER A 217 3.09 -37.91 33.08
C SER A 217 2.68 -39.37 33.32
N SER A 218 2.70 -39.81 34.61
CA SER A 218 2.23 -41.14 34.98
C SER A 218 0.70 -41.32 34.88
N GLU A 219 -0.03 -40.23 34.73
CA GLU A 219 -1.50 -40.23 34.75
C GLU A 219 -2.11 -40.19 33.34
N ASN A 220 -1.35 -39.83 32.32
CA ASN A 220 -1.83 -39.68 30.96
C ASN A 220 -0.88 -40.35 29.95
N ASN A 221 -1.36 -41.29 29.18
CA ASN A 221 -0.61 -42.00 28.12
C ASN A 221 -0.67 -41.31 26.76
N PHE A 222 -1.26 -40.12 26.66
CA PHE A 222 -1.38 -39.36 25.42
C PHE A 222 -0.51 -38.13 25.46
N LEU A 223 0.16 -37.83 24.33
CA LEU A 223 0.98 -36.64 24.12
C LEU A 223 0.44 -35.83 22.97
N PRO A 224 0.30 -34.50 23.15
CA PRO A 224 -0.08 -33.60 22.09
C PRO A 224 1.02 -33.50 21.04
N LEU A 225 0.61 -33.28 19.79
CA LEU A 225 1.50 -33.12 18.66
C LEU A 225 1.65 -31.67 18.27
N TYR A 226 2.90 -31.25 18.01
CA TYR A 226 3.25 -29.90 17.63
C TYR A 226 3.88 -29.93 16.24
N LEU A 227 3.35 -29.08 15.36
CA LEU A 227 3.98 -28.80 14.07
C LEU A 227 5.09 -27.78 14.27
N ILE A 228 6.33 -28.23 14.17
CA ILE A 228 7.52 -27.40 14.47
C ILE A 228 7.96 -26.63 13.24
N ASP A 229 7.92 -27.25 12.06
CA ASP A 229 8.34 -26.63 10.82
C ASP A 229 7.52 -27.14 9.64
N TYR A 230 7.26 -26.24 8.67
CA TYR A 230 6.54 -26.55 7.45
C TYR A 230 6.82 -25.49 6.36
N PRO A 231 6.65 -25.82 5.08
CA PRO A 231 6.90 -24.87 3.98
C PRO A 231 6.00 -23.65 4.05
N SER A 232 6.59 -22.46 3.99
CA SER A 232 5.87 -21.16 4.10
C SER A 232 4.88 -20.89 2.96
N ASN A 233 5.00 -21.62 1.84
CA ASN A 233 4.10 -21.58 0.69
C ASN A 233 2.93 -22.57 0.80
N THR A 234 2.70 -23.17 2.00
CA THR A 234 1.57 -24.05 2.31
C THR A 234 0.65 -23.41 3.34
N ARG A 235 -0.62 -23.83 3.32
CA ARG A 235 -1.60 -23.50 4.35
C ARG A 235 -2.13 -24.76 4.98
N ILE A 236 -1.76 -25.00 6.23
CA ILE A 236 -2.21 -26.18 6.97
C ILE A 236 -3.71 -26.09 7.26
N THR A 237 -4.46 -27.15 6.99
CA THR A 237 -5.90 -27.26 7.24
C THR A 237 -6.23 -28.17 8.40
N SER A 238 -5.52 -29.32 8.55
CA SER A 238 -5.66 -30.19 9.72
C SER A 238 -4.42 -31.04 9.94
N ILE A 239 -4.25 -31.47 11.18
CA ILE A 239 -3.28 -32.49 11.61
C ILE A 239 -4.08 -33.58 12.34
N GLU A 240 -3.93 -34.82 11.90
CA GLU A 240 -4.67 -35.98 12.41
C GLU A 240 -3.74 -37.18 12.65
N PRO A 241 -3.74 -37.75 13.86
CA PRO A 241 -4.42 -37.32 15.07
C PRO A 241 -3.79 -36.06 15.68
N LYS A 242 -4.46 -35.41 16.66
CA LYS A 242 -3.92 -34.26 17.40
C LYS A 242 -3.02 -34.66 18.55
N GLU A 243 -3.16 -35.91 19.01
CA GLU A 243 -2.41 -36.52 20.11
C GLU A 243 -2.10 -37.97 19.77
N VAL A 244 -1.06 -38.52 20.36
CA VAL A 244 -0.63 -39.90 20.17
C VAL A 244 -0.42 -40.58 21.52
N GLU A 245 -0.75 -41.88 21.55
CA GLU A 245 -0.42 -42.71 22.70
C GLU A 245 1.07 -43.04 22.73
N TYR A 246 1.67 -43.11 23.91
CA TYR A 246 3.05 -43.48 24.07
C TYR A 246 3.27 -44.62 25.07
N ILE A 247 4.34 -45.39 24.83
CA ILE A 247 4.85 -46.41 25.73
C ILE A 247 6.34 -46.18 25.94
N ILE A 248 6.78 -46.15 27.19
CA ILE A 248 8.20 -46.09 27.56
C ILE A 248 8.77 -47.52 27.48
N ILE A 249 9.80 -47.68 26.67
CA ILE A 249 10.53 -48.96 26.60
C ILE A 249 11.69 -48.90 27.58
N GLU A 250 11.58 -49.64 28.68
CA GLU A 250 12.71 -49.87 29.61
C GLU A 250 13.73 -50.78 28.95
N GLU A 251 14.99 -50.39 28.86
CA GLU A 251 16.06 -51.32 28.52
C GLU A 251 16.30 -52.19 29.77
N ASN A 252 16.01 -53.48 29.68
CA ASN A 252 16.56 -54.43 30.64
C ASN A 252 18.07 -54.45 30.41
N GLU A 253 18.82 -53.83 31.32
CA GLU A 253 20.28 -54.05 31.43
C GLU A 253 20.51 -55.53 31.73
N ASN A 254 20.98 -56.28 30.72
CA ASN A 254 21.58 -57.59 30.89
C ASN A 254 23.11 -57.42 30.96
#